data_b8bc668f1d0acd76075f1111dfa740a6
#
_entry.id   b8bc668f1d0acd76075f1111dfa740a6
#
_cell.length_a   1.000
_cell.length_b   1.000
_cell.length_c   1.000
_cell.angle_alpha   90.00
_cell.angle_beta   90.00
_cell.angle_gamma   90.00
#
_symmetry.space_group_name_H-M   'P 1'
#
loop_
_entity.id
_entity.type
_entity.pdbx_description
1 polymer ?
#
loop_
_entity_poly.entity_id
_entity_poly.type
_entity_poly.pdbx_seq_one_letter_code
_entity_poly.pdbx_strand_id
1 'polypeptide(L)'
;EPSAPFTGDDAARMKLYKKLRFQSFIAGTVGYSLYYVCRTSLNVVKKPILESGALDATQLGVIGSALLFAYAIGKFVNGFLSDHSNIKRFMAAGLCVSAVANLLVGALGFANGGGIAGNMTLFVAFAVMWGVNGWSQSMGAPPAIIALSRWYPLSKRGTYYGFFSASHNLGEFLSFLFVGAVVGIFGWKWGFVGSSVAGVLCVLVIV
;
A
#
# COMPACT_ATOMS: atom_id res chain seq x y z
N GLU A 1 -15.65 -29.05 0.41
CA GLU A 1 -14.96 -30.33 0.66
C GLU A 1 -14.37 -30.86 -0.64
N PRO A 2 -13.11 -31.19 -0.72
CA PRO A 2 -12.55 -31.85 -1.89
C PRO A 2 -12.87 -33.35 -1.80
N SER A 3 -13.73 -33.81 -2.67
CA SER A 3 -14.18 -35.20 -2.79
C SER A 3 -13.30 -36.02 -3.75
N ALA A 4 -11.98 -35.99 -3.61
CA ALA A 4 -11.10 -36.90 -4.35
C ALA A 4 -10.43 -37.88 -3.40
N PRO A 5 -10.38 -39.18 -3.71
CA PRO A 5 -9.70 -40.16 -2.87
C PRO A 5 -8.21 -39.87 -2.83
N PHE A 6 -7.68 -39.65 -1.64
CA PHE A 6 -6.27 -39.42 -1.39
C PHE A 6 -5.50 -40.71 -1.62
N THR A 7 -4.78 -40.80 -2.72
CA THR A 7 -3.79 -41.85 -2.95
C THR A 7 -2.40 -41.26 -2.77
N GLY A 8 -1.69 -41.72 -1.75
CA GLY A 8 -0.30 -41.38 -1.47
C GLY A 8 -0.11 -40.34 -0.39
N ASP A 9 0.79 -40.59 0.50
CA ASP A 9 1.34 -39.85 1.64
C ASP A 9 0.56 -38.62 2.15
N ASP A 10 -0.53 -38.87 2.84
CA ASP A 10 -1.40 -37.82 3.44
C ASP A 10 -0.63 -36.91 4.41
N ALA A 11 0.40 -37.43 5.04
CA ALA A 11 1.26 -36.68 5.96
C ALA A 11 2.09 -35.63 5.22
N ALA A 12 2.67 -35.97 4.07
CA ALA A 12 3.45 -35.04 3.25
C ALA A 12 2.54 -33.94 2.66
N ARG A 13 1.35 -34.30 2.19
CA ARG A 13 0.35 -33.35 1.69
C ARG A 13 -0.12 -32.39 2.78
N MET A 14 -0.39 -32.89 3.98
CA MET A 14 -0.79 -32.07 5.12
C MET A 14 0.35 -31.12 5.54
N LYS A 15 1.60 -31.57 5.52
CA LYS A 15 2.76 -30.72 5.79
C LYS A 15 2.90 -29.61 4.75
N LEU A 16 2.75 -29.95 3.47
CA LEU A 16 2.77 -28.97 2.37
C LEU A 16 1.63 -27.94 2.51
N TYR A 17 0.41 -28.41 2.79
CA TYR A 17 -0.74 -27.53 3.00
C TYR A 17 -0.52 -26.53 4.15
N LYS A 18 -0.02 -27.00 5.30
CA LYS A 18 0.31 -26.13 6.43
C LYS A 18 1.37 -25.10 6.08
N LYS A 19 2.41 -25.50 5.33
CA LYS A 19 3.47 -24.62 4.85
C LYS A 19 2.93 -23.54 3.92
N LEU A 20 2.17 -23.92 2.89
CA LEU A 20 1.58 -22.99 1.92
C LEU A 20 0.60 -22.01 2.59
N ARG A 21 -0.22 -22.51 3.51
CA ARG A 21 -1.13 -21.68 4.31
C ARG A 21 -0.39 -20.63 5.12
N PHE A 22 0.68 -21.01 5.80
CA PHE A 22 1.50 -20.08 6.58
C PHE A 22 2.21 -19.07 5.68
N GLN A 23 2.78 -19.51 4.56
CA GLN A 23 3.40 -18.63 3.57
C GLN A 23 2.40 -17.62 2.99
N SER A 24 1.19 -18.05 2.64
CA SER A 24 0.13 -17.15 2.16
C SER A 24 -0.28 -16.12 3.20
N PHE A 25 -0.34 -16.52 4.48
CA PHE A 25 -0.63 -15.62 5.58
C PHE A 25 0.47 -14.56 5.75
N ILE A 26 1.73 -14.98 5.81
CA ILE A 26 2.86 -14.06 5.95
C ILE A 26 2.95 -13.13 4.74
N ALA A 27 2.84 -13.65 3.53
CA ALA A 27 2.90 -12.84 2.32
C ALA A 27 1.77 -11.80 2.27
N GLY A 28 0.53 -12.17 2.61
CA GLY A 28 -0.59 -11.23 2.67
C GLY A 28 -0.43 -10.19 3.78
N THR A 29 0.01 -10.61 4.96
CA THR A 29 0.17 -9.75 6.14
C THR A 29 1.33 -8.77 5.96
N VAL A 30 2.51 -9.26 5.61
CA VAL A 30 3.69 -8.42 5.36
C VAL A 30 3.48 -7.57 4.10
N GLY A 31 2.99 -8.19 3.01
CA GLY A 31 2.71 -7.46 1.77
C GLY A 31 1.78 -6.28 1.99
N TYR A 32 0.70 -6.45 2.76
CA TYR A 32 -0.20 -5.35 3.06
C TYR A 32 0.44 -4.29 3.98
N SER A 33 1.24 -4.70 4.97
CA SER A 33 1.96 -3.75 5.82
C SER A 33 2.89 -2.85 5.01
N LEU A 34 3.53 -3.40 3.98
CA LEU A 34 4.44 -2.66 3.11
C LEU A 34 3.74 -1.60 2.23
N TYR A 35 2.42 -1.75 1.99
CA TYR A 35 1.63 -0.70 1.32
C TYR A 35 1.68 0.64 2.05
N TYR A 36 1.84 0.62 3.38
CA TYR A 36 1.84 1.83 4.19
C TYR A 36 3.01 2.76 3.90
N VAL A 37 4.14 2.25 3.40
CA VAL A 37 5.29 3.08 3.02
C VAL A 37 4.90 4.10 1.93
N CYS A 38 4.13 3.67 0.93
CA CYS A 38 3.64 4.55 -0.13
C CYS A 38 2.39 5.35 0.27
N ARG A 39 1.67 4.92 1.31
CA ARG A 39 0.43 5.57 1.76
C ARG A 39 0.70 6.73 2.71
N THR A 40 1.63 6.55 3.65
CA THR A 40 1.87 7.51 4.73
C THR A 40 2.90 8.57 4.39
N SER A 41 3.58 8.45 3.24
CA SER A 41 4.61 9.40 2.80
C SER A 41 4.15 10.87 2.87
N LEU A 42 2.95 11.18 2.35
CA LEU A 42 2.39 12.54 2.42
C LEU A 42 2.23 13.03 3.87
N ASN A 43 1.80 12.16 4.79
CA ASN A 43 1.58 12.57 6.18
C ASN A 43 2.87 13.03 6.86
N VAL A 44 3.98 12.38 6.54
CA VAL A 44 5.32 12.75 7.06
C VAL A 44 5.81 14.05 6.45
N VAL A 45 5.57 14.26 5.16
CA VAL A 45 6.12 15.42 4.43
C VAL A 45 5.25 16.66 4.50
N LYS A 46 4.03 16.60 5.05
CA LYS A 46 3.11 17.76 5.14
C LYS A 46 3.76 18.99 5.76
N LYS A 47 4.38 18.84 6.93
CA LYS A 47 5.03 19.97 7.63
C LYS A 47 6.16 20.57 6.81
N PRO A 48 7.14 19.81 6.32
CA PRO A 48 8.19 20.32 5.44
C PRO A 48 7.69 20.98 4.16
N ILE A 49 6.59 20.50 3.56
CA ILE A 49 5.99 21.15 2.38
C ILE A 49 5.40 22.52 2.74
N LEU A 50 4.69 22.62 3.87
CA LEU A 50 4.16 23.89 4.37
C LEU A 50 5.29 24.89 4.66
N GLU A 51 6.36 24.47 5.34
CA GLU A 51 7.51 25.29 5.67
C GLU A 51 8.27 25.77 4.42
N SER A 52 8.28 24.98 3.36
CA SER A 52 8.89 25.36 2.08
C SER A 52 8.03 26.33 1.25
N GLY A 53 6.76 26.58 1.63
CA GLY A 53 5.83 27.39 0.88
C GLY A 53 5.40 26.81 -0.47
N ALA A 54 5.70 25.52 -0.74
CA ALA A 54 5.34 24.88 -2.00
C ALA A 54 3.82 24.68 -2.14
N LEU A 55 3.14 24.33 -1.05
CA LEU A 55 1.69 24.16 -0.97
C LEU A 55 1.19 24.68 0.37
N ASP A 56 -0.06 25.15 0.41
CA ASP A 56 -0.71 25.57 1.64
C ASP A 56 -1.47 24.43 2.34
N ALA A 57 -1.95 24.69 3.57
CA ALA A 57 -2.64 23.70 4.39
C ALA A 57 -3.95 23.21 3.74
N THR A 58 -4.70 24.10 3.06
CA THR A 58 -5.94 23.75 2.37
C THR A 58 -5.66 22.82 1.20
N GLN A 59 -4.66 23.14 0.38
CA GLN A 59 -4.22 22.29 -0.73
C GLN A 59 -3.80 20.90 -0.26
N LEU A 60 -3.02 20.81 0.81
CA LEU A 60 -2.62 19.52 1.40
C LEU A 60 -3.81 18.75 1.98
N GLY A 61 -4.82 19.46 2.50
CA GLY A 61 -6.08 18.88 2.92
C GLY A 61 -6.86 18.26 1.75
N VAL A 62 -6.97 18.97 0.64
CA VAL A 62 -7.63 18.48 -0.58
C VAL A 62 -6.89 17.27 -1.16
N ILE A 63 -5.57 17.32 -1.23
CA ILE A 63 -4.74 16.18 -1.70
C ILE A 63 -4.98 14.94 -0.83
N GLY A 64 -4.98 15.11 0.50
CA GLY A 64 -5.27 14.01 1.42
C GLY A 64 -6.68 13.45 1.24
N SER A 65 -7.68 14.33 1.02
CA SER A 65 -9.07 13.94 0.77
C SER A 65 -9.22 13.19 -0.56
N ALA A 66 -8.49 13.57 -1.60
CA ALA A 66 -8.48 12.87 -2.89
C ALA A 66 -8.06 11.41 -2.74
N LEU A 67 -7.03 11.13 -1.92
CA LEU A 67 -6.63 9.76 -1.60
C LEU A 67 -7.76 9.00 -0.90
N LEU A 68 -8.34 9.57 0.14
CA LEU A 68 -9.37 8.89 0.94
C LEU A 68 -10.62 8.59 0.12
N PHE A 69 -11.05 9.54 -0.70
CA PHE A 69 -12.22 9.39 -1.57
C PHE A 69 -11.99 8.31 -2.64
N ALA A 70 -10.85 8.37 -3.34
CA ALA A 70 -10.48 7.36 -4.33
C ALA A 70 -10.30 5.97 -3.68
N TYR A 71 -9.74 5.91 -2.48
CA TYR A 71 -9.61 4.68 -1.71
C TYR A 71 -10.96 4.08 -1.32
N ALA A 72 -11.92 4.89 -0.90
CA ALA A 72 -13.25 4.43 -0.52
C ALA A 72 -14.00 3.80 -1.72
N ILE A 73 -14.02 4.50 -2.86
CA ILE A 73 -14.60 3.98 -4.11
C ILE A 73 -13.82 2.75 -4.57
N GLY A 74 -12.51 2.84 -4.56
CA GLY A 74 -11.62 1.76 -4.96
C GLY A 74 -11.84 0.49 -4.12
N LYS A 75 -12.06 0.60 -2.81
CA LYS A 75 -12.36 -0.57 -1.96
C LYS A 75 -13.59 -1.34 -2.42
N PHE A 76 -14.64 -0.64 -2.84
CA PHE A 76 -15.84 -1.28 -3.36
C PHE A 76 -15.55 -2.01 -4.67
N VAL A 77 -14.96 -1.34 -5.65
CA VAL A 77 -14.68 -1.91 -6.98
C VAL A 77 -13.60 -3.01 -6.89
N ASN A 78 -12.48 -2.72 -6.24
CA ASN A 78 -11.36 -3.66 -6.12
C ASN A 78 -11.66 -4.84 -5.19
N GLY A 79 -12.61 -4.70 -4.26
CA GLY A 79 -13.15 -5.82 -3.50
C GLY A 79 -13.76 -6.87 -4.43
N PHE A 80 -14.62 -6.45 -5.34
CA PHE A 80 -15.22 -7.33 -6.34
C PHE A 80 -14.19 -7.89 -7.34
N LEU A 81 -13.30 -7.06 -7.85
CA LEU A 81 -12.27 -7.47 -8.81
C LEU A 81 -11.29 -8.49 -8.20
N SER A 82 -10.96 -8.35 -6.92
CA SER A 82 -10.00 -9.24 -6.25
C SER A 82 -10.52 -10.66 -6.06
N ASP A 83 -11.85 -10.86 -5.99
CA ASP A 83 -12.45 -12.20 -5.94
C ASP A 83 -12.18 -13.02 -7.20
N HIS A 84 -12.05 -12.35 -8.35
CA HIS A 84 -11.85 -12.97 -9.67
C HIS A 84 -10.40 -12.87 -10.16
N SER A 85 -9.50 -12.30 -9.34
CA SER A 85 -8.12 -12.03 -9.72
C SER A 85 -7.12 -12.94 -9.02
N ASN A 86 -5.91 -13.03 -9.59
CA ASN A 86 -4.79 -13.63 -8.89
C ASN A 86 -4.33 -12.68 -7.77
N ILE A 87 -4.48 -13.11 -6.52
CA ILE A 87 -4.26 -12.32 -5.30
C ILE A 87 -2.88 -11.65 -5.31
N LYS A 88 -1.81 -12.40 -5.59
CA LYS A 88 -0.44 -11.87 -5.60
C LYS A 88 -0.24 -10.80 -6.66
N ARG A 89 -0.66 -11.10 -7.91
CA ARG A 89 -0.50 -10.17 -9.03
C ARG A 89 -1.32 -8.90 -8.83
N PHE A 90 -2.51 -9.04 -8.28
CA PHE A 90 -3.40 -7.90 -8.01
C PHE A 90 -2.81 -6.97 -6.95
N MET A 91 -2.32 -7.54 -5.83
CA MET A 91 -1.60 -6.77 -4.81
C MET A 91 -0.31 -6.13 -5.37
N ALA A 92 0.50 -6.88 -6.10
CA ALA A 92 1.73 -6.37 -6.69
C ALA A 92 1.46 -5.22 -7.66
N ALA A 93 0.45 -5.33 -8.51
CA ALA A 93 0.05 -4.26 -9.43
C ALA A 93 -0.38 -2.98 -8.68
N GLY A 94 -1.22 -3.11 -7.65
CA GLY A 94 -1.62 -1.97 -6.82
C GLY A 94 -0.43 -1.27 -6.15
N LEU A 95 0.50 -2.04 -5.58
CA LEU A 95 1.68 -1.47 -4.95
C LEU A 95 2.64 -0.83 -5.98
N CYS A 96 2.78 -1.43 -7.16
CA CYS A 96 3.59 -0.87 -8.25
C CYS A 96 3.05 0.50 -8.71
N VAL A 97 1.73 0.60 -8.95
CA VAL A 97 1.10 1.88 -9.31
C VAL A 97 1.25 2.91 -8.19
N SER A 98 1.11 2.49 -6.94
CA SER A 98 1.32 3.33 -5.76
C SER A 98 2.77 3.87 -5.67
N ALA A 99 3.76 3.01 -5.94
CA ALA A 99 5.16 3.39 -5.99
C ALA A 99 5.45 4.39 -7.12
N VAL A 100 4.89 4.15 -8.31
CA VAL A 100 5.01 5.09 -9.46
C VAL A 100 4.37 6.43 -9.12
N ALA A 101 3.17 6.45 -8.51
CA ALA A 101 2.53 7.69 -8.09
C ALA A 101 3.41 8.50 -7.11
N ASN A 102 4.03 7.83 -6.12
CA ASN A 102 4.99 8.47 -5.21
C ASN A 102 6.21 9.02 -5.96
N LEU A 103 6.77 8.25 -6.90
CA LEU A 103 7.91 8.71 -7.70
C LEU A 103 7.58 9.97 -8.50
N LEU A 104 6.43 9.99 -9.16
CA LEU A 104 5.98 11.15 -9.95
C LEU A 104 5.76 12.38 -9.08
N VAL A 105 5.17 12.21 -7.90
CA VAL A 105 4.99 13.31 -6.93
C VAL A 105 6.34 13.85 -6.48
N GLY A 106 7.31 12.99 -6.17
CA GLY A 106 8.67 13.39 -5.84
C GLY A 106 9.34 14.14 -6.99
N ALA A 107 9.26 13.61 -8.21
CA ALA A 107 9.82 14.23 -9.42
C ALA A 107 9.19 15.62 -9.70
N LEU A 108 7.88 15.75 -9.58
CA LEU A 108 7.19 17.04 -9.70
C LEU A 108 7.67 18.04 -8.64
N GLY A 109 7.91 17.58 -7.42
CA GLY A 109 8.49 18.41 -6.37
C GLY A 109 9.87 18.94 -6.73
N PHE A 110 10.71 18.16 -7.42
CA PHE A 110 12.02 18.63 -7.92
C PHE A 110 11.89 19.58 -9.11
N ALA A 111 10.94 19.32 -10.01
CA ALA A 111 10.71 20.12 -11.21
C ALA A 111 10.02 21.46 -10.92
N ASN A 112 9.40 21.64 -9.73
CA ASN A 112 8.72 22.88 -9.38
C ASN A 112 9.72 24.03 -9.22
N GLY A 113 9.69 24.96 -10.18
CA GLY A 113 10.54 26.16 -10.19
C GLY A 113 10.08 27.30 -9.27
N GLY A 114 9.00 27.09 -8.48
CA GLY A 114 8.38 28.12 -7.62
C GLY A 114 7.46 29.08 -8.40
N GLY A 115 6.86 29.99 -7.67
CA GLY A 115 5.87 30.92 -8.18
C GLY A 115 4.44 30.37 -8.17
N ILE A 116 3.47 31.28 -8.24
CA ILE A 116 2.02 30.95 -8.06
C ILE A 116 1.53 29.95 -9.11
N ALA A 117 1.90 30.14 -10.39
CA ALA A 117 1.51 29.23 -11.47
C ALA A 117 2.12 27.82 -11.30
N GLY A 118 3.39 27.78 -10.89
CA GLY A 118 4.08 26.51 -10.58
C GLY A 118 3.43 25.78 -9.40
N ASN A 119 3.03 26.50 -8.37
CA ASN A 119 2.38 25.94 -7.19
C ASN A 119 0.98 25.38 -7.51
N MET A 120 0.20 26.04 -8.38
CA MET A 120 -1.11 25.54 -8.80
C MET A 120 -0.97 24.25 -9.64
N THR A 121 -0.02 24.21 -10.56
CA THR A 121 0.29 23.00 -11.35
C THR A 121 0.71 21.86 -10.44
N LEU A 122 1.58 22.13 -9.47
CA LEU A 122 2.03 21.18 -8.48
C LEU A 122 0.85 20.64 -7.65
N PHE A 123 -0.03 21.52 -7.19
CA PHE A 123 -1.22 21.14 -6.42
C PHE A 123 -2.13 20.19 -7.20
N VAL A 124 -2.49 20.54 -8.43
CA VAL A 124 -3.37 19.72 -9.26
C VAL A 124 -2.73 18.37 -9.57
N ALA A 125 -1.45 18.37 -9.94
CA ALA A 125 -0.73 17.13 -10.22
C ALA A 125 -0.62 16.23 -8.99
N PHE A 126 -0.34 16.80 -7.82
CA PHE A 126 -0.32 16.04 -6.55
C PHE A 126 -1.72 15.47 -6.23
N ALA A 127 -2.77 16.26 -6.38
CA ALA A 127 -4.13 15.80 -6.10
C ALA A 127 -4.53 14.62 -6.99
N VAL A 128 -4.22 14.68 -8.28
CA VAL A 128 -4.47 13.60 -9.25
C VAL A 128 -3.64 12.36 -8.89
N MET A 129 -2.33 12.52 -8.70
CA MET A 129 -1.45 11.38 -8.36
C MET A 129 -1.80 10.77 -7.01
N TRP A 130 -2.24 11.59 -6.04
CA TRP A 130 -2.65 11.08 -4.73
C TRP A 130 -4.00 10.38 -4.78
N GLY A 131 -4.90 10.78 -5.67
CA GLY A 131 -6.12 10.03 -6.02
C GLY A 131 -5.79 8.67 -6.64
N VAL A 132 -4.87 8.62 -7.61
CA VAL A 132 -4.36 7.37 -8.21
C VAL A 132 -3.72 6.48 -7.13
N ASN A 133 -2.93 7.07 -6.23
CA ASN A 133 -2.36 6.35 -5.10
C ASN A 133 -3.46 5.76 -4.20
N GLY A 134 -4.50 6.53 -3.87
CA GLY A 134 -5.64 6.08 -3.07
C GLY A 134 -6.37 4.90 -3.69
N TRP A 135 -6.65 4.96 -5.00
CA TRP A 135 -7.22 3.84 -5.73
C TRP A 135 -6.33 2.59 -5.65
N SER A 136 -5.05 2.74 -5.90
CA SER A 136 -4.07 1.64 -5.89
C SER A 136 -3.92 1.03 -4.50
N GLN A 137 -3.95 1.84 -3.45
CA GLN A 137 -3.90 1.41 -2.05
C GLN A 137 -5.10 0.53 -1.67
N SER A 138 -6.26 0.71 -2.32
CA SER A 138 -7.43 -0.12 -2.09
C SER A 138 -7.29 -1.56 -2.62
N MET A 139 -6.27 -1.82 -3.45
CA MET A 139 -5.96 -3.16 -3.98
C MET A 139 -5.16 -4.04 -2.99
N GLY A 140 -4.81 -3.54 -1.83
CA GLY A 140 -4.01 -4.27 -0.83
C GLY A 140 -4.84 -5.15 0.11
N ALA A 141 -5.79 -4.56 0.84
CA ALA A 141 -6.53 -5.26 1.89
C ALA A 141 -7.52 -6.34 1.38
N PRO A 142 -8.37 -6.10 0.36
CA PRO A 142 -9.35 -7.08 -0.08
C PRO A 142 -8.72 -8.42 -0.46
N PRO A 143 -7.69 -8.50 -1.33
CA PRO A 143 -7.09 -9.79 -1.68
C PRO A 143 -6.42 -10.50 -0.51
N ALA A 144 -5.84 -9.77 0.44
CA ALA A 144 -5.28 -10.39 1.64
C ALA A 144 -6.36 -11.02 2.54
N ILE A 145 -7.51 -10.35 2.68
CA ILE A 145 -8.67 -10.87 3.44
C ILE A 145 -9.27 -12.09 2.74
N ILE A 146 -9.38 -12.06 1.41
CA ILE A 146 -9.85 -13.21 0.60
C ILE A 146 -8.90 -14.40 0.78
N ALA A 147 -7.59 -14.18 0.73
CA ALA A 147 -6.61 -15.22 1.00
C ALA A 147 -6.81 -15.83 2.39
N LEU A 148 -6.98 -15.01 3.43
CA LEU A 148 -7.28 -15.48 4.77
C LEU A 148 -8.56 -16.34 4.81
N SER A 149 -9.62 -15.90 4.16
CA SER A 149 -10.90 -16.62 4.16
C SER A 149 -10.83 -17.96 3.44
N ARG A 150 -10.00 -18.10 2.41
CA ARG A 150 -9.80 -19.33 1.64
C ARG A 150 -8.90 -20.34 2.37
N TRP A 151 -7.90 -19.86 3.11
CA TRP A 151 -6.91 -20.72 3.76
C TRP A 151 -7.27 -21.14 5.19
N TYR A 152 -8.16 -20.39 5.88
CA TYR A 152 -8.45 -20.64 7.28
C TYR A 152 -9.92 -20.95 7.53
N PRO A 153 -10.21 -21.99 8.38
CA PRO A 153 -11.58 -22.31 8.77
C PRO A 153 -12.17 -21.19 9.64
N LEU A 154 -13.50 -21.09 9.65
CA LEU A 154 -14.25 -20.04 10.37
C LEU A 154 -13.79 -19.87 11.83
N SER A 155 -13.54 -20.98 12.53
CA SER A 155 -13.12 -20.99 13.93
C SER A 155 -11.78 -20.30 14.20
N LYS A 156 -10.90 -20.15 13.19
CA LYS A 156 -9.57 -19.56 13.32
C LYS A 156 -9.43 -18.21 12.60
N ARG A 157 -10.40 -17.84 11.75
CA ARG A 157 -10.31 -16.58 10.95
C ARG A 157 -10.15 -15.36 11.82
N GLY A 158 -10.88 -15.26 12.93
CA GLY A 158 -10.80 -14.11 13.84
C GLY A 158 -9.40 -13.87 14.39
N THR A 159 -8.72 -14.94 14.82
CA THR A 159 -7.34 -14.85 15.33
C THR A 159 -6.35 -14.35 14.27
N TYR A 160 -6.39 -14.97 13.07
CA TYR A 160 -5.48 -14.58 11.98
C TYR A 160 -5.82 -13.20 11.41
N TYR A 161 -7.10 -12.82 11.38
CA TYR A 161 -7.50 -11.46 11.03
C TYR A 161 -7.02 -10.43 12.08
N GLY A 162 -7.02 -10.78 13.35
CA GLY A 162 -6.44 -9.94 14.41
C GLY A 162 -4.96 -9.67 14.20
N PHE A 163 -4.16 -10.70 13.89
CA PHE A 163 -2.75 -10.53 13.53
C PHE A 163 -2.56 -9.70 12.25
N PHE A 164 -3.36 -9.95 11.22
CA PHE A 164 -3.37 -9.14 10.00
C PHE A 164 -3.68 -7.68 10.31
N SER A 165 -4.68 -7.40 11.15
CA SER A 165 -5.04 -6.04 11.56
C SER A 165 -3.96 -5.37 12.41
N ALA A 166 -3.27 -6.11 13.27
CA ALA A 166 -2.16 -5.56 14.06
C ALA A 166 -0.95 -5.22 13.17
N SER A 167 -0.69 -6.01 12.14
CA SER A 167 0.49 -5.84 11.29
C SER A 167 0.47 -4.55 10.46
N HIS A 168 -0.71 -4.04 10.08
CA HIS A 168 -0.76 -2.78 9.34
C HIS A 168 -0.40 -1.58 10.21
N ASN A 169 -0.75 -1.59 11.49
CA ASN A 169 -0.31 -0.55 12.43
C ASN A 169 1.22 -0.57 12.59
N LEU A 170 1.82 -1.77 12.64
CA LEU A 170 3.28 -1.91 12.66
C LEU A 170 3.90 -1.39 11.35
N GLY A 171 3.29 -1.73 10.21
CA GLY A 171 3.70 -1.23 8.89
C GLY A 171 3.63 0.29 8.80
N GLU A 172 2.57 0.89 9.33
CA GLU A 172 2.42 2.34 9.42
C GLU A 172 3.50 2.98 10.29
N PHE A 173 3.73 2.45 11.48
CA PHE A 173 4.77 2.92 12.40
C PHE A 173 6.16 2.87 11.75
N LEU A 174 6.54 1.74 11.15
CA LEU A 174 7.82 1.59 10.47
C LEU A 174 7.94 2.52 9.26
N SER A 175 6.83 2.79 8.56
CA SER A 175 6.79 3.74 7.46
C SER A 175 7.05 5.17 7.92
N PHE A 176 6.47 5.58 9.05
CA PHE A 176 6.77 6.90 9.65
C PHE A 176 8.23 7.05 10.02
N LEU A 177 8.84 6.02 10.62
CA LEU A 177 10.26 6.04 10.95
C LEU A 177 11.14 6.12 9.70
N PHE A 178 10.87 5.27 8.71
CA PHE A 178 11.66 5.23 7.47
C PHE A 178 11.55 6.53 6.68
N VAL A 179 10.32 6.96 6.38
CA VAL A 179 10.10 8.19 5.61
C VAL A 179 10.57 9.40 6.39
N GLY A 180 10.36 9.43 7.71
CA GLY A 180 10.84 10.50 8.59
C GLY A 180 12.36 10.63 8.57
N ALA A 181 13.08 9.52 8.62
CA ALA A 181 14.55 9.52 8.50
C ALA A 181 15.01 10.05 7.13
N VAL A 182 14.39 9.59 6.03
CA VAL A 182 14.71 10.06 4.68
C VAL A 182 14.44 11.57 4.54
N VAL A 183 13.31 12.04 5.05
CA VAL A 183 12.91 13.45 5.00
C VAL A 183 13.85 14.32 5.85
N GLY A 184 14.23 13.83 7.03
CA GLY A 184 15.15 14.56 7.93
C GLY A 184 16.54 14.75 7.35
N ILE A 185 17.03 13.80 6.55
CA ILE A 185 18.37 13.85 5.96
C ILE A 185 18.37 14.57 4.60
N PHE A 186 17.41 14.26 3.73
CA PHE A 186 17.41 14.65 2.31
C PHE A 186 16.31 15.65 1.94
N GLY A 187 15.38 15.92 2.83
CA GLY A 187 14.23 16.81 2.60
C GLY A 187 13.00 16.09 2.03
N TRP A 188 11.87 16.83 1.97
CA TRP A 188 10.55 16.27 1.71
C TRP A 188 10.38 15.59 0.34
N LYS A 189 11.06 16.09 -0.69
CA LYS A 189 11.02 15.53 -2.05
C LYS A 189 11.54 14.10 -2.08
N TRP A 190 12.60 13.83 -1.34
CA TRP A 190 13.17 12.50 -1.19
C TRP A 190 12.32 11.55 -0.36
N GLY A 191 11.43 12.07 0.49
CA GLY A 191 10.46 11.25 1.20
C GLY A 191 9.56 10.45 0.25
N PHE A 192 9.10 11.07 -0.84
CA PHE A 192 8.32 10.40 -1.89
C PHE A 192 9.16 9.43 -2.71
N VAL A 193 10.37 9.84 -3.12
CA VAL A 193 11.29 8.97 -3.88
C VAL A 193 11.69 7.75 -3.04
N GLY A 194 12.05 7.95 -1.79
CA GLY A 194 12.36 6.85 -0.86
C GLY A 194 11.20 5.88 -0.68
N SER A 195 9.98 6.41 -0.52
CA SER A 195 8.77 5.59 -0.45
C SER A 195 8.53 4.80 -1.74
N SER A 196 8.79 5.40 -2.90
CA SER A 196 8.69 4.71 -4.19
C SER A 196 9.68 3.56 -4.30
N VAL A 197 10.96 3.81 -4.00
CA VAL A 197 12.00 2.77 -4.03
C VAL A 197 11.65 1.62 -3.08
N ALA A 198 11.26 1.94 -1.85
CA ALA A 198 10.80 0.93 -0.90
C ALA A 198 9.58 0.17 -1.42
N GLY A 199 8.60 0.86 -2.02
CA GLY A 199 7.43 0.24 -2.64
C GLY A 199 7.80 -0.75 -3.76
N VAL A 200 8.73 -0.41 -4.63
CA VAL A 200 9.23 -1.31 -5.68
C VAL A 200 9.92 -2.55 -5.08
N LEU A 201 10.76 -2.36 -4.06
CA LEU A 201 11.38 -3.48 -3.36
C LEU A 201 10.34 -4.39 -2.71
N CYS A 202 9.27 -3.80 -2.17
CA CYS A 202 8.16 -4.55 -1.58
C CYS A 202 7.36 -5.35 -2.63
N VAL A 203 7.23 -4.87 -3.87
CA VAL A 203 6.63 -5.65 -4.96
C VAL A 203 7.39 -6.95 -5.18
N LEU A 204 8.72 -6.93 -5.12
CA LEU A 204 9.56 -8.12 -5.27
C LEU A 204 9.34 -9.15 -4.14
N VAL A 205 8.91 -8.70 -2.96
CA VAL A 205 8.58 -9.60 -1.83
C VAL A 205 7.20 -10.26 -2.01
N ILE A 206 6.25 -9.58 -2.69
CA ILE A 206 4.89 -10.09 -2.91
C ILE A 206 4.85 -11.11 -4.05
N VAL A 207 5.64 -10.93 -5.08
CA VAL A 207 5.67 -11.79 -6.28
C VAL A 207 6.50 -13.04 -6.06
#